data_bae94360a26ed7607aa5844c522da088
#
_entry.id   bae94360a26ed7607aa5844c522da088
#
_cell.length_a   1.000
_cell.length_b   1.000
_cell.length_c   1.000
_cell.angle_alpha   90.00
_cell.angle_beta   90.00
_cell.angle_gamma   90.00
#
_symmetry.space_group_name_H-M   'P 1'
#
loop_
_entity.id
_entity.type
_entity.pdbx_description
1 polymer ?
#
loop_
_entity_poly.entity_id
_entity_poly.type
_entity_poly.pdbx_seq_one_letter_code
_entity_poly.pdbx_strand_id
1 'polypeptide(L)'
;ATWDGEGGGVLLNQCPHQLDLLQWLCGMPVKVRAFCHEGKWHDIEVEDDVTAYMEFENGATGVFVTTTADAPGTNRLELTFEMGKIVCEEGRLFFDKLSTNVSDFCKTEKEGFKKPEYSRIEIETDGQNEQHIGVLKAFAGHILRGTPLVAEGTEGIRGLTLSNAMHLS
;
A
#
# COMPACT_ATOMS: atom_id res chain seq x y z
N ALA A 1 13.61 -11.93 -16.97
CA ALA A 1 12.41 -12.46 -16.32
C ALA A 1 11.36 -12.82 -17.37
N THR A 2 10.70 -13.95 -17.19
CA THR A 2 9.72 -14.51 -18.11
C THR A 2 8.47 -14.94 -17.36
N TRP A 3 7.33 -15.02 -18.05
CA TRP A 3 6.10 -15.53 -17.44
C TRP A 3 6.25 -16.99 -16.98
N ASP A 4 6.92 -17.82 -17.77
CA ASP A 4 7.15 -19.23 -17.44
C ASP A 4 8.11 -19.44 -16.26
N GLY A 5 9.08 -18.54 -16.09
CA GLY A 5 10.10 -18.66 -15.04
C GLY A 5 9.64 -18.10 -13.71
N GLU A 6 9.24 -16.83 -13.71
CA GLU A 6 8.92 -16.08 -12.49
C GLU A 6 7.42 -15.94 -12.24
N GLY A 7 6.58 -16.14 -13.26
CA GLY A 7 5.13 -16.04 -13.15
C GLY A 7 4.57 -14.61 -13.06
N GLY A 8 5.42 -13.60 -13.21
CA GLY A 8 5.07 -12.18 -13.18
C GLY A 8 6.28 -11.30 -12.91
N GLY A 9 6.10 -10.00 -13.00
CA GLY A 9 7.14 -8.99 -12.87
C GLY A 9 7.14 -8.25 -11.53
N VAL A 10 7.14 -6.93 -11.59
CA VAL A 10 7.27 -6.06 -10.41
C VAL A 10 6.17 -6.29 -9.37
N LEU A 11 4.94 -6.57 -9.78
CA LEU A 11 3.82 -6.79 -8.89
C LEU A 11 3.99 -8.05 -8.04
N LEU A 12 4.50 -9.13 -8.63
CA LEU A 12 4.65 -10.42 -7.96
C LEU A 12 5.96 -10.56 -7.20
N ASN A 13 7.05 -9.98 -7.73
CA ASN A 13 8.40 -10.21 -7.20
C ASN A 13 8.91 -9.09 -6.28
N GLN A 14 8.53 -7.84 -6.52
CA GLN A 14 9.06 -6.70 -5.76
C GLN A 14 8.02 -6.03 -4.87
N CYS A 15 6.75 -6.06 -5.25
CA CYS A 15 5.66 -5.36 -4.56
C CYS A 15 4.68 -6.23 -3.76
N PRO A 16 4.91 -7.54 -3.49
CA PRO A 16 3.96 -8.33 -2.70
C PRO A 16 3.70 -7.72 -1.33
N HIS A 17 4.74 -7.17 -0.69
CA HIS A 17 4.63 -6.54 0.64
C HIS A 17 3.79 -5.27 0.61
N GLN A 18 3.92 -4.44 -0.44
CA GLN A 18 3.15 -3.21 -0.58
C GLN A 18 1.69 -3.51 -0.91
N LEU A 19 1.41 -4.52 -1.73
CA LEU A 19 0.06 -4.97 -2.04
C LEU A 19 -0.62 -5.61 -0.82
N ASP A 20 0.13 -6.38 -0.04
CA ASP A 20 -0.35 -6.97 1.21
C ASP A 20 -0.68 -5.87 2.23
N LEU A 21 0.22 -4.90 2.42
CA LEU A 21 0.01 -3.76 3.31
C LEU A 21 -1.20 -2.92 2.87
N LEU A 22 -1.36 -2.68 1.57
CA LEU A 22 -2.48 -1.94 1.01
C LEU A 22 -3.81 -2.61 1.35
N GLN A 23 -3.96 -3.91 1.06
CA GLN A 23 -5.20 -4.63 1.34
C GLN A 23 -5.45 -4.81 2.85
N TRP A 24 -4.40 -4.90 3.65
CA TRP A 24 -4.53 -5.00 5.11
C TRP A 24 -5.03 -3.70 5.73
N LEU A 25 -4.56 -2.54 5.26
CA LEU A 25 -4.95 -1.22 5.77
C LEU A 25 -6.29 -0.73 5.20
N CYS A 26 -6.54 -0.96 3.91
CA CYS A 26 -7.66 -0.36 3.18
C CYS A 26 -8.78 -1.37 2.83
N GLY A 27 -8.53 -2.67 3.00
CA GLY A 27 -9.38 -3.75 2.48
C GLY A 27 -9.15 -4.00 1.00
N MET A 28 -9.89 -4.97 0.45
CA MET A 28 -9.85 -5.27 -0.98
C MET A 28 -10.67 -4.25 -1.76
N PRO A 29 -10.14 -3.70 -2.86
CA PRO A 29 -10.92 -2.82 -3.72
C PRO A 29 -12.03 -3.60 -4.44
N VAL A 30 -13.13 -2.92 -4.74
CA VAL A 30 -14.26 -3.47 -5.52
C VAL A 30 -14.10 -3.21 -7.01
N LYS A 31 -13.24 -2.27 -7.39
CA LYS A 31 -12.86 -2.01 -8.78
C LYS A 31 -11.37 -1.67 -8.85
N VAL A 32 -10.74 -2.17 -9.90
CA VAL A 32 -9.34 -1.89 -10.25
C VAL A 32 -9.28 -1.52 -11.71
N ARG A 33 -8.46 -0.52 -12.04
CA ARG A 33 -8.05 -0.21 -13.40
C ARG A 33 -6.57 0.11 -13.41
N ALA A 34 -5.81 -0.62 -14.21
CA ALA A 34 -4.37 -0.47 -14.25
C ALA A 34 -3.83 -0.33 -15.68
N PHE A 35 -2.64 0.19 -15.75
CA PHE A 35 -1.78 0.22 -16.93
C PHE A 35 -0.50 -0.51 -16.54
N CYS A 36 -0.35 -1.72 -17.04
CA CYS A 36 0.84 -2.56 -16.88
C CYS A 36 1.66 -2.48 -18.16
N HIS A 37 2.95 -2.20 -18.04
CA HIS A 37 3.87 -2.17 -19.17
C HIS A 37 4.92 -3.26 -18.99
N GLU A 38 4.98 -4.16 -19.96
CA GLU A 38 5.95 -5.25 -20.02
C GLU A 38 7.21 -4.75 -20.72
N GLY A 39 8.38 -5.05 -20.16
CA GLY A 39 9.66 -4.71 -20.78
C GLY A 39 9.85 -3.23 -21.13
N LYS A 40 9.23 -2.31 -20.39
CA LYS A 40 9.32 -0.87 -20.66
C LYS A 40 10.73 -0.33 -20.40
N TRP A 41 11.37 -0.84 -19.37
CA TRP A 41 12.66 -0.39 -18.88
C TRP A 41 13.76 -1.45 -19.05
N HIS A 42 13.38 -2.72 -19.05
CA HIS A 42 14.29 -3.86 -19.11
C HIS A 42 13.91 -4.78 -20.27
N ASP A 43 14.87 -5.54 -20.79
CA ASP A 43 14.59 -6.59 -21.78
C ASP A 43 14.04 -7.84 -21.07
N ILE A 44 12.76 -7.79 -20.72
CA ILE A 44 12.02 -8.84 -20.00
C ILE A 44 10.60 -8.98 -20.57
N GLU A 45 9.97 -10.13 -20.34
CA GLU A 45 8.63 -10.45 -20.85
C GLU A 45 7.50 -10.09 -19.86
N VAL A 46 7.84 -9.66 -18.65
CA VAL A 46 6.89 -9.38 -17.58
C VAL A 46 6.82 -7.87 -17.31
N GLU A 47 5.84 -7.44 -16.52
CA GLU A 47 5.65 -6.03 -16.22
C GLU A 47 6.76 -5.49 -15.30
N ASP A 48 7.26 -4.31 -15.64
CA ASP A 48 8.28 -3.56 -14.90
C ASP A 48 7.85 -2.13 -14.54
N ASP A 49 6.64 -1.74 -14.97
CA ASP A 49 6.04 -0.43 -14.70
C ASP A 49 4.52 -0.57 -14.61
N VAL A 50 3.92 -0.18 -13.49
CA VAL A 50 2.48 -0.30 -13.25
C VAL A 50 1.94 0.95 -12.58
N THR A 51 0.82 1.45 -13.09
CA THR A 51 -0.02 2.47 -12.45
C THR A 51 -1.45 1.96 -12.37
N ALA A 52 -1.99 1.86 -11.17
CA ALA A 52 -3.33 1.37 -10.92
C ALA A 52 -4.18 2.38 -10.14
N TYR A 53 -5.45 2.49 -10.52
CA TYR A 53 -6.51 3.19 -9.80
C TYR A 53 -7.45 2.16 -9.17
N MET A 54 -7.92 2.43 -7.96
CA MET A 54 -8.78 1.53 -7.18
C MET A 54 -9.95 2.28 -6.56
N GLU A 55 -11.11 1.60 -6.50
CA GLU A 55 -12.27 2.05 -5.74
C GLU A 55 -12.60 1.02 -4.66
N PHE A 56 -12.96 1.49 -3.47
CA PHE A 56 -13.31 0.67 -2.31
C PHE A 56 -14.80 0.76 -2.00
N GLU A 57 -15.35 -0.24 -1.32
CA GLU A 57 -16.78 -0.33 -1.01
C GLU A 57 -17.29 0.88 -0.20
N ASN A 58 -16.46 1.44 0.67
CA ASN A 58 -16.77 2.63 1.48
C ASN A 58 -16.70 3.95 0.71
N GLY A 59 -16.46 3.92 -0.61
CA GLY A 59 -16.32 5.09 -1.48
C GLY A 59 -14.92 5.72 -1.51
N ALA A 60 -13.95 5.16 -0.76
CA ALA A 60 -12.56 5.59 -0.86
C ALA A 60 -11.98 5.23 -2.24
N THR A 61 -10.97 5.98 -2.65
CA THR A 61 -10.21 5.72 -3.87
C THR A 61 -8.73 5.64 -3.55
N GLY A 62 -7.98 4.90 -4.36
CA GLY A 62 -6.53 4.76 -4.20
C GLY A 62 -5.80 4.73 -5.53
N VAL A 63 -4.54 5.08 -5.49
CA VAL A 63 -3.59 4.93 -6.60
C VAL A 63 -2.40 4.13 -6.11
N PHE A 64 -2.01 3.14 -6.87
CA PHE A 64 -0.79 2.36 -6.66
C PHE A 64 0.12 2.56 -7.86
N VAL A 65 1.35 2.95 -7.61
CA VAL A 65 2.37 3.16 -8.64
C VAL A 65 3.61 2.39 -8.25
N THR A 66 4.14 1.62 -9.17
CA THR A 66 5.41 0.92 -8.99
C THR A 66 6.15 0.82 -10.31
N THR A 67 7.46 0.93 -10.25
CA THR A 67 8.34 0.75 -11.41
C THR A 67 9.72 0.29 -10.93
N THR A 68 10.40 -0.48 -11.75
CA THR A 68 11.78 -0.91 -11.50
C THR A 68 12.82 0.14 -11.91
N ALA A 69 12.38 1.24 -12.51
CA ALA A 69 13.25 2.30 -13.05
C ALA A 69 13.21 3.61 -12.24
N ASP A 70 12.65 3.60 -11.02
CA ASP A 70 12.71 4.74 -10.12
C ASP A 70 14.06 4.79 -9.38
N ALA A 71 14.83 5.85 -9.60
CA ALA A 71 16.13 6.06 -8.96
C ALA A 71 16.22 7.49 -8.42
N PRO A 72 16.53 7.69 -7.14
CA PRO A 72 17.05 6.73 -6.15
C PRO A 72 16.02 5.76 -5.55
N GLY A 73 14.79 5.80 -5.98
CA GLY A 73 13.69 4.96 -5.50
C GLY A 73 12.77 5.69 -4.53
N THR A 74 11.48 5.43 -4.65
CA THR A 74 10.44 5.99 -3.80
C THR A 74 9.70 4.86 -3.08
N ASN A 75 9.65 4.95 -1.74
CA ASN A 75 8.77 4.11 -0.94
C ASN A 75 7.91 5.01 -0.04
N ARG A 76 6.72 5.33 -0.54
CA ARG A 76 5.79 6.25 0.11
C ARG A 76 4.40 5.66 0.20
N LEU A 77 3.85 5.69 1.41
CA LEU A 77 2.44 5.40 1.66
C LEU A 77 1.78 6.67 2.22
N GLU A 78 0.68 7.06 1.63
CA GLU A 78 -0.14 8.18 2.10
C GLU A 78 -1.60 7.74 2.23
N LEU A 79 -2.18 7.95 3.41
CA LEU A 79 -3.58 7.67 3.71
C LEU A 79 -4.26 8.96 4.15
N THR A 80 -5.23 9.43 3.37
CA THR A 80 -5.99 10.65 3.65
C THR A 80 -7.35 10.29 4.23
N PHE A 81 -7.67 10.90 5.36
CA PHE A 81 -8.92 10.74 6.10
C PHE A 81 -9.61 12.09 6.30
N GLU A 82 -10.85 12.07 6.77
CA GLU A 82 -11.60 13.30 7.04
C GLU A 82 -11.00 14.17 8.16
N MET A 83 -10.26 13.57 9.09
CA MET A 83 -9.64 14.25 10.24
C MET A 83 -8.13 14.40 10.11
N GLY A 84 -7.55 14.10 8.95
CA GLY A 84 -6.12 14.24 8.76
C GLY A 84 -5.54 13.28 7.74
N LYS A 85 -4.22 13.18 7.77
CA LYS A 85 -3.47 12.38 6.82
C LYS A 85 -2.30 11.69 7.51
N ILE A 86 -2.08 10.43 7.19
CA ILE A 86 -0.90 9.67 7.60
C ILE A 86 0.04 9.57 6.41
N VAL A 87 1.31 9.85 6.61
CA VAL A 87 2.36 9.72 5.61
C VAL A 87 3.49 8.87 6.18
N CYS A 88 3.82 7.79 5.48
CA CYS A 88 5.01 6.99 5.75
C CYS A 88 5.97 7.15 4.57
N GLU A 89 7.15 7.67 4.82
CA GLU A 89 8.16 7.94 3.80
C GLU A 89 9.55 7.97 4.45
N GLU A 90 10.55 7.42 3.78
CA GLU A 90 11.94 7.36 4.25
C GLU A 90 12.09 6.78 5.68
N GLY A 91 11.26 5.79 6.02
CA GLY A 91 11.26 5.15 7.34
C GLY A 91 10.67 6.02 8.46
N ARG A 92 10.09 7.18 8.14
CA ARG A 92 9.45 8.08 9.09
C ARG A 92 7.94 8.04 8.93
N LEU A 93 7.22 8.21 10.04
CA LEU A 93 5.77 8.20 10.08
C LEU A 93 5.26 9.55 10.60
N PHE A 94 4.42 10.22 9.81
CA PHE A 94 3.83 11.50 10.15
C PHE A 94 2.31 11.40 10.21
N PHE A 95 1.72 12.09 11.16
CA PHE A 95 0.29 12.35 11.23
C PHE A 95 0.03 13.85 11.13
N ASP A 96 -0.57 14.29 10.03
CA ASP A 96 -1.10 15.63 9.86
C ASP A 96 -2.54 15.66 10.37
N LYS A 97 -2.72 16.03 11.64
CA LYS A 97 -4.03 16.07 12.32
C LYS A 97 -4.74 17.39 12.01
N LEU A 98 -5.93 17.32 11.44
CA LEU A 98 -6.78 18.49 11.19
C LEU A 98 -7.48 18.95 12.48
N SER A 99 -7.76 20.24 12.59
CA SER A 99 -8.54 20.83 13.68
C SER A 99 -10.04 20.58 13.53
N THR A 100 -10.49 20.23 12.33
CA THR A 100 -11.91 19.98 12.00
C THR A 100 -12.02 18.94 10.90
N ASN A 101 -13.18 18.31 10.80
CA ASN A 101 -13.50 17.40 9.70
C ASN A 101 -13.48 18.13 8.36
N VAL A 102 -12.73 17.62 7.37
CA VAL A 102 -12.56 18.29 6.08
C VAL A 102 -13.87 18.38 5.29
N SER A 103 -14.73 17.36 5.39
CA SER A 103 -16.03 17.34 4.69
C SER A 103 -16.97 18.42 5.23
N ASP A 104 -16.96 18.63 6.55
CA ASP A 104 -17.75 19.69 7.19
C ASP A 104 -17.16 21.08 6.88
N PHE A 105 -15.84 21.19 6.91
CA PHE A 105 -15.15 22.43 6.55
C PHE A 105 -15.50 22.85 5.11
N CYS A 106 -15.42 21.94 4.15
CA CYS A 106 -15.73 22.22 2.75
C CYS A 106 -17.19 22.67 2.52
N LYS A 107 -18.13 22.20 3.37
CA LYS A 107 -19.55 22.59 3.27
C LYS A 107 -19.86 23.92 3.93
N THR A 108 -19.08 24.32 4.93
CA THR A 108 -19.40 25.50 5.78
C THR A 108 -18.50 26.70 5.50
N GLU A 109 -17.27 26.50 5.06
CA GLU A 109 -16.35 27.58 4.75
C GLU A 109 -16.77 28.35 3.49
N LYS A 110 -16.82 29.67 3.59
CA LYS A 110 -17.24 30.56 2.50
C LYS A 110 -16.06 31.22 1.78
N GLU A 111 -14.91 31.25 2.42
CA GLU A 111 -13.70 31.81 1.81
C GLU A 111 -13.07 30.81 0.86
N GLY A 112 -12.98 31.17 -0.42
CA GLY A 112 -12.31 30.33 -1.41
C GLY A 112 -10.82 30.14 -1.07
N PHE A 113 -10.30 28.91 -1.28
CA PHE A 113 -8.91 28.52 -1.05
C PHE A 113 -8.43 28.48 0.41
N LYS A 114 -9.28 28.79 1.38
CA LYS A 114 -8.98 28.56 2.79
C LYS A 114 -8.81 27.07 3.06
N LYS A 115 -7.89 26.73 3.95
CA LYS A 115 -7.60 25.35 4.35
C LYS A 115 -7.86 25.21 5.85
N PRO A 116 -8.32 24.04 6.33
CA PRO A 116 -8.39 23.78 7.75
C PRO A 116 -7.00 23.86 8.36
N GLU A 117 -6.93 24.33 9.59
CA GLU A 117 -5.69 24.28 10.37
C GLU A 117 -5.30 22.83 10.67
N TYR A 118 -4.01 22.56 10.71
CA TYR A 118 -3.48 21.24 11.05
C TYR A 118 -2.21 21.35 11.88
N SER A 119 -1.91 20.28 12.58
CA SER A 119 -0.63 20.07 13.26
C SER A 119 0.04 18.83 12.72
N ARG A 120 1.33 18.92 12.40
CA ARG A 120 2.13 17.75 12.02
C ARG A 120 2.77 17.15 13.26
N ILE A 121 2.55 15.86 13.46
CA ILE A 121 3.10 15.05 14.52
C ILE A 121 3.96 13.97 13.87
N GLU A 122 5.23 13.89 14.23
CA GLU A 122 6.05 12.75 13.89
C GLU A 122 5.80 11.66 14.94
N ILE A 123 5.44 10.47 14.47
CA ILE A 123 5.19 9.32 15.33
C ILE A 123 6.52 8.58 15.48
N GLU A 124 7.05 8.57 16.69
CA GLU A 124 8.24 7.79 16.98
C GLU A 124 7.94 6.29 16.85
N THR A 125 8.78 5.59 16.12
CA THR A 125 8.77 4.13 16.03
C THR A 125 9.93 3.59 16.85
N ASP A 126 9.78 2.43 17.44
CA ASP A 126 10.83 1.79 18.24
C ASP A 126 12.05 1.34 17.42
N GLY A 127 11.97 1.48 16.09
CA GLY A 127 13.01 1.05 15.15
C GLY A 127 13.26 -0.46 15.16
N GLN A 128 12.48 -1.22 15.93
CA GLN A 128 12.60 -2.68 16.03
C GLN A 128 12.03 -3.29 14.76
N ASN A 129 12.91 -3.77 13.91
CA ASN A 129 12.53 -4.44 12.69
C ASN A 129 12.96 -5.91 12.76
N GLU A 130 12.14 -6.74 13.38
CA GLU A 130 12.42 -8.18 13.48
C GLU A 130 12.21 -8.92 12.15
N GLN A 131 11.48 -8.32 11.18
CA GLN A 131 11.23 -8.89 9.84
C GLN A 131 11.10 -10.43 9.86
N HIS A 132 12.03 -11.14 9.20
CA HIS A 132 11.99 -12.59 9.10
C HIS A 132 12.10 -13.30 10.47
N ILE A 133 12.82 -12.73 11.43
CA ILE A 133 12.91 -13.29 12.79
C ILE A 133 11.54 -13.21 13.48
N GLY A 134 10.81 -12.11 13.32
CA GLY A 134 9.44 -11.97 13.84
C GLY A 134 8.48 -13.00 13.25
N VAL A 135 8.55 -13.22 11.94
CA VAL A 135 7.74 -14.24 11.25
C VAL A 135 8.04 -15.65 11.81
N LEU A 136 9.32 -16.00 11.93
CA LEU A 136 9.72 -17.31 12.49
C LEU A 136 9.28 -17.48 13.94
N LYS A 137 9.43 -16.45 14.78
CA LYS A 137 8.97 -16.47 16.18
C LYS A 137 7.46 -16.65 16.26
N ALA A 138 6.66 -15.93 15.43
CA ALA A 138 5.22 -16.04 15.40
C ALA A 138 4.78 -17.45 14.97
N PHE A 139 5.37 -17.98 13.92
CA PHE A 139 5.08 -19.33 13.43
C PHE A 139 5.45 -20.43 14.45
N ALA A 140 6.66 -20.37 15.04
CA ALA A 140 7.05 -21.28 16.11
C ALA A 140 6.14 -21.16 17.33
N GLY A 141 5.73 -19.94 17.70
CA GLY A 141 4.80 -19.69 18.77
C GLY A 141 3.42 -20.32 18.52
N HIS A 142 2.94 -20.26 17.29
CA HIS A 142 1.70 -20.92 16.89
C HIS A 142 1.77 -22.44 17.05
N ILE A 143 2.83 -23.06 16.52
CA ILE A 143 3.02 -24.52 16.62
C ILE A 143 3.15 -24.98 18.07
N LEU A 144 3.98 -24.31 18.85
CA LEU A 144 4.37 -24.79 20.19
C LEU A 144 3.37 -24.40 21.28
N ARG A 145 2.63 -23.32 21.13
CA ARG A 145 1.78 -22.75 22.16
C ARG A 145 0.36 -22.40 21.72
N GLY A 146 0.03 -22.59 20.41
CA GLY A 146 -1.28 -22.24 19.87
C GLY A 146 -1.54 -20.72 19.81
N THR A 147 -0.50 -19.88 19.82
CA THR A 147 -0.68 -18.42 19.69
C THR A 147 -1.27 -18.09 18.31
N PRO A 148 -2.21 -17.13 18.20
CA PRO A 148 -2.74 -16.73 16.89
C PRO A 148 -1.64 -16.25 15.95
N LEU A 149 -1.74 -16.60 14.67
CA LEU A 149 -0.89 -16.02 13.63
C LEU A 149 -1.36 -14.59 13.33
N VAL A 150 -0.40 -13.70 13.09
CA VAL A 150 -0.69 -12.32 12.66
C VAL A 150 -1.20 -12.31 11.21
N ALA A 151 -0.63 -13.18 10.37
CA ALA A 151 -1.06 -13.41 9.00
C ALA A 151 -1.05 -14.90 8.70
N GLU A 152 -2.16 -15.42 8.21
CA GLU A 152 -2.27 -16.80 7.75
C GLU A 152 -1.84 -16.89 6.29
N GLY A 153 -1.47 -18.10 5.82
CA GLY A 153 -1.08 -18.32 4.43
C GLY A 153 -2.17 -17.93 3.41
N THR A 154 -3.43 -17.98 3.82
CA THR A 154 -4.59 -17.56 3.01
C THR A 154 -4.63 -16.05 2.75
N GLU A 155 -4.03 -15.23 3.61
CA GLU A 155 -3.96 -13.78 3.41
C GLU A 155 -3.13 -13.42 2.16
N GLY A 156 -2.10 -14.19 1.84
CA GLY A 156 -1.29 -14.01 0.64
C GLY A 156 -2.08 -14.09 -0.67
N ILE A 157 -3.21 -14.79 -0.67
CA ILE A 157 -4.12 -14.88 -1.83
C ILE A 157 -4.68 -13.49 -2.20
N ARG A 158 -4.89 -12.62 -1.22
CA ARG A 158 -5.45 -11.27 -1.45
C ARG A 158 -4.50 -10.41 -2.27
N GLY A 159 -3.21 -10.37 -1.90
CA GLY A 159 -2.19 -9.65 -2.67
C GLY A 159 -2.07 -10.18 -4.10
N LEU A 160 -2.06 -11.51 -4.27
CA LEU A 160 -2.03 -12.15 -5.58
C LEU A 160 -3.30 -11.83 -6.40
N THR A 161 -4.48 -11.86 -5.78
CA THR A 161 -5.73 -11.49 -6.44
C THR A 161 -5.69 -10.04 -6.94
N LEU A 162 -5.14 -9.13 -6.13
CA LEU A 162 -5.01 -7.72 -6.50
C LEU A 162 -4.03 -7.54 -7.67
N SER A 163 -2.88 -8.21 -7.65
CA SER A 163 -1.92 -8.24 -8.76
C SER A 163 -2.58 -8.74 -10.06
N ASN A 164 -3.28 -9.88 -9.99
CA ASN A 164 -3.98 -10.42 -11.16
C ASN A 164 -5.10 -9.51 -11.66
N ALA A 165 -5.83 -8.83 -10.76
CA ALA A 165 -6.86 -7.87 -11.15
C ALA A 165 -6.27 -6.65 -11.89
N MET A 166 -5.05 -6.21 -11.53
CA MET A 166 -4.34 -5.15 -12.26
C MET A 166 -4.00 -5.59 -13.69
N HIS A 167 -3.51 -6.82 -13.88
CA HIS A 167 -3.22 -7.36 -15.21
C HIS A 167 -4.46 -7.54 -16.09
N LEU A 168 -5.60 -7.87 -15.50
CA LEU A 168 -6.84 -8.14 -16.22
C LEU A 168 -7.67 -6.89 -16.53
N SER A 169 -7.32 -5.74 -15.99
CA SER A 169 -8.09 -4.50 -16.11
C SER A 169 -7.63 -3.65 -17.31
#